data_aabb7fcce3a471224b7b600dd30512f3
#
_entry.id   aabb7fcce3a471224b7b600dd30512f3
#
_cell.length_a   1.000
_cell.length_b   1.000
_cell.length_c   1.000
_cell.angle_alpha   90.00
_cell.angle_beta   90.00
_cell.angle_gamma   90.00
#
_symmetry.space_group_name_H-M   'P 1'
#
loop_
_entity.id
_entity.type
_entity.pdbx_description
1 polymer ?
#
loop_
_entity_poly.entity_id
_entity_poly.type
_entity_poly.pdbx_seq_one_letter_code
_entity_poly.pdbx_strand_id
1 'polypeptide(L)'
;MSNLPKIIKRYETICCSICQFMLCALILLRLAMAYRTALFTDTRFFVETANWVRQGLCPYKPEVFLTKFGAAPLQSPSMSLLSMPLCFCSITFQNVVLFILGILAYFAFAFLVFNYFGFNYKEYIKPRWRNLPVLFVFTLVCIASPFLGMLRAGQNSSLAAVCLFLAILYPANDKISNIVWLGLSAAFKYSVMTFQIPILVLQRRLKMSVLAFILFVVLCLSIGIWLDDLVTVFHEYVECVTKSTSHGGNSYGEGSFFFLSIGFFKSNMINRILRIFIALAYMAVLLKIWKRNLAKGEKGFPMHLTSVDWGLFTFMTIFFSYHRIQDGVLFMPFLGVIVLELYQSCLKKKEVNQKQSIFQLLLASLFLLFWTIPSSIIFAIGSKIGNMIPVVEKVVYCPSDEVGGFSNIFPIMPFVMLAIIVYLLWLEFSFEKN
;
A
#
# COMPACT_ATOMS: atom_id res chain seq x y z
N MET A 1 -7.08 52.82 -10.68
CA MET A 1 -7.51 51.41 -10.91
C MET A 1 -6.36 50.46 -11.33
N SER A 2 -5.16 50.93 -11.68
CA SER A 2 -4.00 50.10 -12.14
C SER A 2 -3.41 49.15 -11.08
N ASN A 3 -3.63 49.38 -9.79
CA ASN A 3 -3.06 48.56 -8.70
C ASN A 3 -3.97 47.43 -8.19
N LEU A 4 -5.22 47.39 -8.58
CA LEU A 4 -6.19 46.38 -8.12
C LEU A 4 -5.72 44.91 -8.40
N PRO A 5 -5.24 44.58 -9.61
CA PRO A 5 -4.75 43.22 -9.87
C PRO A 5 -3.48 42.86 -9.06
N LYS A 6 -2.64 43.81 -8.71
CA LYS A 6 -1.46 43.54 -7.85
C LYS A 6 -1.86 43.29 -6.40
N ILE A 7 -2.86 44.00 -5.89
CA ILE A 7 -3.39 43.84 -4.54
C ILE A 7 -4.06 42.47 -4.42
N ILE A 8 -4.94 42.11 -5.35
CA ILE A 8 -5.62 40.80 -5.38
C ILE A 8 -4.59 39.68 -5.40
N LYS A 9 -3.57 39.75 -6.26
CA LYS A 9 -2.52 38.74 -6.36
C LYS A 9 -1.72 38.60 -5.06
N ARG A 10 -1.48 39.70 -4.34
CA ARG A 10 -0.80 39.67 -3.04
C ARG A 10 -1.63 38.97 -1.98
N TYR A 11 -2.95 39.25 -1.91
CA TYR A 11 -3.87 38.54 -1.00
C TYR A 11 -3.97 37.05 -1.35
N GLU A 12 -4.09 36.69 -2.62
CA GLU A 12 -4.05 35.30 -3.07
C GLU A 12 -2.80 34.61 -2.55
N THR A 13 -1.62 35.20 -2.76
CA THR A 13 -0.36 34.63 -2.32
C THR A 13 -0.33 34.41 -0.80
N ILE A 14 -0.75 35.40 -0.01
CA ILE A 14 -0.77 35.32 1.46
C ILE A 14 -1.73 34.21 1.92
N CYS A 15 -2.97 34.21 1.46
CA CYS A 15 -3.96 33.20 1.84
C CYS A 15 -3.51 31.79 1.44
N CYS A 16 -3.00 31.62 0.22
CA CYS A 16 -2.50 30.31 -0.22
C CYS A 16 -1.29 29.86 0.60
N SER A 17 -0.37 30.76 0.96
CA SER A 17 0.79 30.42 1.82
C SER A 17 0.34 29.99 3.21
N ILE A 18 -0.68 30.65 3.79
CA ILE A 18 -1.26 30.24 5.07
C ILE A 18 -1.87 28.85 4.95
N CYS A 19 -2.68 28.57 3.92
CA CYS A 19 -3.23 27.24 3.69
C CYS A 19 -2.15 26.18 3.52
N GLN A 20 -1.09 26.45 2.75
CA GLN A 20 0.04 25.53 2.58
C GLN A 20 0.73 25.25 3.91
N PHE A 21 0.96 26.28 4.71
CA PHE A 21 1.56 26.13 6.05
C PHE A 21 0.67 25.25 6.94
N MET A 22 -0.65 25.48 6.95
CA MET A 22 -1.59 24.65 7.73
C MET A 22 -1.59 23.20 7.28
N LEU A 23 -1.55 22.91 5.96
CA LEU A 23 -1.46 21.56 5.44
C LEU A 23 -0.15 20.87 5.83
N CYS A 24 0.99 21.57 5.75
CA CYS A 24 2.27 21.07 6.23
C CYS A 24 2.26 20.81 7.75
N ALA A 25 1.72 21.74 8.53
CA ALA A 25 1.58 21.59 9.97
C ALA A 25 0.71 20.38 10.34
N LEU A 26 -0.37 20.13 9.60
CA LEU A 26 -1.22 18.95 9.78
C LEU A 26 -0.44 17.65 9.52
N ILE A 27 0.35 17.58 8.45
CA ILE A 27 1.21 16.42 8.18
C ILE A 27 2.18 16.20 9.33
N LEU A 28 2.92 17.22 9.73
CA LEU A 28 3.90 17.13 10.84
C LEU A 28 3.26 16.70 12.15
N LEU A 29 2.09 17.27 12.47
CA LEU A 29 1.33 16.88 13.68
C LEU A 29 0.96 15.40 13.63
N ARG A 30 0.44 14.91 12.51
CA ARG A 30 0.05 13.49 12.34
C ARG A 30 1.26 12.57 12.41
N LEU A 31 2.40 12.95 11.85
CA LEU A 31 3.65 12.20 11.94
C LEU A 31 4.17 12.16 13.38
N ALA A 32 4.15 13.29 14.10
CA ALA A 32 4.53 13.34 15.51
C ALA A 32 3.63 12.46 16.39
N MET A 33 2.31 12.49 16.14
CA MET A 33 1.36 11.60 16.81
C MET A 33 1.62 10.13 16.49
N ALA A 34 1.93 9.81 15.21
CA ALA A 34 2.26 8.45 14.81
C ALA A 34 3.52 7.95 15.53
N TYR A 35 4.57 8.75 15.63
CA TYR A 35 5.77 8.41 16.37
C TYR A 35 5.50 8.20 17.86
N ARG A 36 4.74 9.12 18.50
CA ARG A 36 4.40 9.03 19.92
C ARG A 36 3.60 7.76 20.28
N THR A 37 2.77 7.28 19.34
CA THR A 37 1.92 6.08 19.52
C THR A 37 2.50 4.85 18.87
N ALA A 38 3.74 4.91 18.36
CA ALA A 38 4.37 3.80 17.69
C ALA A 38 4.79 2.70 18.66
N LEU A 39 4.48 1.47 18.33
CA LEU A 39 4.90 0.28 19.05
C LEU A 39 6.19 -0.32 18.46
N PHE A 40 6.50 0.02 17.20
CA PHE A 40 7.67 -0.47 16.46
C PHE A 40 7.82 -2.00 16.51
N THR A 41 6.69 -2.71 16.48
CA THR A 41 6.67 -4.18 16.58
C THR A 41 7.48 -4.83 15.47
N ASP A 42 7.28 -4.38 14.24
CA ASP A 42 7.94 -4.97 13.07
C ASP A 42 9.44 -4.59 13.03
N THR A 43 9.80 -3.37 13.45
CA THR A 43 11.22 -2.98 13.64
C THR A 43 11.94 -3.95 14.57
N ARG A 44 11.33 -4.27 15.71
CA ARG A 44 11.91 -5.22 16.68
C ARG A 44 12.08 -6.60 16.06
N PHE A 45 11.08 -7.08 15.29
CA PHE A 45 11.20 -8.33 14.57
C PHE A 45 12.37 -8.31 13.57
N PHE A 46 12.50 -7.25 12.77
CA PHE A 46 13.56 -7.16 11.76
C PHE A 46 14.95 -7.18 12.39
N VAL A 47 15.16 -6.39 13.41
CA VAL A 47 16.47 -6.28 14.06
C VAL A 47 16.79 -7.52 14.89
N GLU A 48 15.81 -8.09 15.59
CA GLU A 48 16.06 -9.26 16.41
C GLU A 48 16.35 -10.51 15.57
N THR A 49 15.62 -10.72 14.47
CA THR A 49 15.95 -11.82 13.55
C THR A 49 17.32 -11.65 12.94
N ALA A 50 17.73 -10.43 12.60
CA ALA A 50 19.09 -10.14 12.15
C ALA A 50 20.13 -10.43 13.22
N ASN A 51 19.83 -10.13 14.49
CA ASN A 51 20.71 -10.41 15.61
C ASN A 51 20.86 -11.91 15.87
N TRP A 52 19.78 -12.70 15.75
CA TRP A 52 19.86 -14.16 15.86
C TRP A 52 20.70 -14.77 14.71
N VAL A 53 20.48 -14.34 13.46
CA VAL A 53 21.30 -14.75 12.32
C VAL A 53 22.77 -14.48 12.60
N ARG A 54 23.12 -13.28 13.10
CA ARG A 54 24.50 -12.91 13.43
C ARG A 54 25.11 -13.83 14.52
N GLN A 55 24.28 -14.37 15.40
CA GLN A 55 24.69 -15.31 16.46
C GLN A 55 24.73 -16.77 15.99
N GLY A 56 24.49 -17.05 14.73
CA GLY A 56 24.42 -18.41 14.20
C GLY A 56 23.10 -19.13 14.53
N LEU A 57 22.07 -18.40 14.98
CA LEU A 57 20.77 -18.97 15.35
C LEU A 57 19.75 -18.81 14.20
N CYS A 58 19.06 -19.90 13.85
CA CYS A 58 17.98 -19.85 12.87
C CYS A 58 16.77 -19.13 13.45
N PRO A 59 16.37 -17.95 12.91
CA PRO A 59 15.30 -17.16 13.49
C PRO A 59 13.89 -17.75 13.31
N TYR A 60 13.75 -18.76 12.47
CA TYR A 60 12.47 -19.40 12.13
C TYR A 60 12.16 -20.64 12.98
N LYS A 61 13.11 -21.10 13.79
CA LYS A 61 12.88 -22.20 14.72
C LYS A 61 12.00 -21.76 15.91
N PRO A 62 10.95 -22.53 16.27
CA PRO A 62 10.06 -22.21 17.36
C PRO A 62 10.78 -21.95 18.68
N GLU A 63 11.81 -22.74 19.00
CA GLU A 63 12.61 -22.56 20.20
C GLU A 63 13.35 -21.22 20.25
N VAL A 64 13.58 -20.56 19.09
CA VAL A 64 14.25 -19.25 19.02
C VAL A 64 13.24 -18.11 19.12
N PHE A 65 12.19 -18.10 18.28
CA PHE A 65 11.30 -16.95 18.27
C PHE A 65 10.28 -16.93 19.41
N LEU A 66 9.84 -18.10 19.92
CA LEU A 66 8.88 -18.15 21.02
C LEU A 66 9.45 -17.62 22.33
N THR A 67 10.76 -17.68 22.50
CA THR A 67 11.42 -17.14 23.72
C THR A 67 11.24 -15.65 23.90
N LYS A 68 11.00 -14.90 22.81
CA LYS A 68 11.01 -13.44 22.84
C LYS A 68 9.75 -12.77 22.29
N PHE A 69 9.10 -13.36 21.31
CA PHE A 69 7.98 -12.71 20.61
C PHE A 69 6.66 -13.44 20.72
N GLY A 70 6.64 -14.71 21.07
CA GLY A 70 5.42 -15.52 21.06
C GLY A 70 4.79 -15.73 19.69
N ALA A 71 5.42 -15.19 18.60
CA ALA A 71 4.91 -15.24 17.25
C ALA A 71 6.04 -15.46 16.24
N ALA A 72 5.75 -16.18 15.15
CA ALA A 72 6.72 -16.49 14.12
C ALA A 72 7.08 -15.24 13.27
N PRO A 73 8.37 -15.04 12.94
CA PRO A 73 8.78 -14.00 12.01
C PRO A 73 8.38 -14.38 10.58
N LEU A 74 7.63 -13.49 9.92
CA LEU A 74 7.14 -13.71 8.54
C LEU A 74 7.99 -13.00 7.48
N GLN A 75 8.98 -12.22 7.89
CA GLN A 75 9.89 -11.56 6.96
C GLN A 75 10.83 -12.56 6.30
N SER A 76 11.21 -12.23 5.05
CA SER A 76 12.19 -13.05 4.31
C SER A 76 13.59 -13.02 4.95
N PRO A 77 14.41 -14.04 4.73
CA PRO A 77 15.81 -14.06 5.16
C PRO A 77 16.61 -12.82 4.71
N SER A 78 16.33 -12.30 3.50
CA SER A 78 16.94 -11.07 2.99
C SER A 78 16.68 -9.85 3.87
N MET A 79 15.52 -9.77 4.54
CA MET A 79 15.23 -8.67 5.44
C MET A 79 16.12 -8.71 6.69
N SER A 80 16.42 -9.89 7.20
CA SER A 80 17.40 -10.05 8.30
C SER A 80 18.78 -9.51 7.88
N LEU A 81 19.23 -9.81 6.67
CA LEU A 81 20.49 -9.29 6.12
C LEU A 81 20.46 -7.74 6.05
N LEU A 82 19.40 -7.16 5.48
CA LEU A 82 19.27 -5.70 5.33
C LEU A 82 19.17 -4.97 6.67
N SER A 83 18.68 -5.63 7.71
CA SER A 83 18.56 -5.08 9.07
C SER A 83 19.81 -5.27 9.93
N MET A 84 20.78 -6.06 9.46
CA MET A 84 21.98 -6.40 10.23
C MET A 84 22.80 -5.19 10.70
N PRO A 85 22.99 -4.11 9.91
CA PRO A 85 23.69 -2.92 10.39
C PRO A 85 23.03 -2.28 11.61
N LEU A 86 21.70 -2.41 11.76
CA LEU A 86 20.96 -1.85 12.89
C LEU A 86 21.18 -2.61 14.20
N CYS A 87 21.66 -3.87 14.15
CA CYS A 87 21.92 -4.66 15.35
C CYS A 87 22.99 -4.02 16.28
N PHE A 88 23.83 -3.16 15.73
CA PHE A 88 24.88 -2.45 16.48
C PHE A 88 24.41 -1.13 17.09
N CYS A 89 23.15 -0.76 16.89
CA CYS A 89 22.59 0.51 17.31
C CYS A 89 21.66 0.32 18.50
N SER A 90 21.43 1.40 19.27
CA SER A 90 20.42 1.40 20.33
C SER A 90 19.00 1.25 19.74
N ILE A 91 18.08 0.68 20.49
CA ILE A 91 16.67 0.48 20.08
C ILE A 91 16.04 1.81 19.64
N THR A 92 16.31 2.89 20.38
CA THR A 92 15.80 4.22 20.04
C THR A 92 16.31 4.67 18.67
N PHE A 93 17.59 4.48 18.38
CA PHE A 93 18.18 4.82 17.10
C PHE A 93 17.57 3.98 15.96
N GLN A 94 17.41 2.67 16.15
CA GLN A 94 16.78 1.77 15.18
C GLN A 94 15.37 2.26 14.81
N ASN A 95 14.55 2.56 15.82
CA ASN A 95 13.19 3.05 15.67
C ASN A 95 13.14 4.38 14.90
N VAL A 96 14.01 5.34 15.27
CA VAL A 96 14.08 6.64 14.60
C VAL A 96 14.51 6.50 13.15
N VAL A 97 15.55 5.71 12.88
CA VAL A 97 16.05 5.49 11.50
C VAL A 97 14.99 4.89 10.62
N LEU A 98 14.34 3.79 11.02
CA LEU A 98 13.31 3.14 10.22
C LEU A 98 12.06 4.01 10.06
N PHE A 99 11.69 4.80 11.08
CA PHE A 99 10.61 5.76 11.01
C PHE A 99 10.89 6.85 9.96
N ILE A 100 12.08 7.45 9.99
CA ILE A 100 12.49 8.48 9.03
C ILE A 100 12.60 7.89 7.62
N LEU A 101 13.23 6.73 7.46
CA LEU A 101 13.32 6.05 6.17
C LEU A 101 11.93 5.72 5.61
N GLY A 102 11.00 5.29 6.46
CA GLY A 102 9.61 5.04 6.09
C GLY A 102 8.92 6.32 5.56
N ILE A 103 9.13 7.46 6.20
CA ILE A 103 8.59 8.76 5.75
C ILE A 103 9.20 9.16 4.41
N LEU A 104 10.53 9.15 4.31
CA LEU A 104 11.22 9.57 3.09
C LEU A 104 10.84 8.69 1.91
N ALA A 105 10.81 7.36 2.11
CA ALA A 105 10.42 6.42 1.07
C ALA A 105 8.97 6.62 0.61
N TYR A 106 8.04 6.82 1.54
CA TYR A 106 6.65 7.05 1.17
C TYR A 106 6.43 8.36 0.43
N PHE A 107 7.06 9.45 0.89
CA PHE A 107 6.97 10.73 0.20
C PHE A 107 7.61 10.66 -1.19
N ALA A 108 8.78 10.01 -1.31
CA ALA A 108 9.41 9.78 -2.60
C ALA A 108 8.46 8.97 -3.52
N PHE A 109 7.86 7.91 -3.02
CA PHE A 109 6.89 7.12 -3.78
C PHE A 109 5.68 7.95 -4.21
N ALA A 110 5.06 8.71 -3.31
CA ALA A 110 3.91 9.55 -3.64
C ALA A 110 4.31 10.62 -4.68
N PHE A 111 5.45 11.28 -4.53
CA PHE A 111 5.97 12.23 -5.52
C PHE A 111 6.22 11.59 -6.89
N LEU A 112 6.80 10.39 -6.92
CA LEU A 112 7.01 9.65 -8.18
C LEU A 112 5.69 9.39 -8.90
N VAL A 113 4.67 8.91 -8.17
CA VAL A 113 3.34 8.62 -8.74
C VAL A 113 2.68 9.91 -9.24
N PHE A 114 2.60 10.96 -8.43
CA PHE A 114 1.99 12.23 -8.82
C PHE A 114 2.70 12.85 -10.03
N ASN A 115 4.03 12.85 -10.04
CA ASN A 115 4.81 13.39 -11.15
C ASN A 115 4.62 12.58 -12.44
N TYR A 116 4.53 11.26 -12.35
CA TYR A 116 4.29 10.38 -13.50
C TYR A 116 2.97 10.70 -14.20
N PHE A 117 1.93 11.04 -13.44
CA PHE A 117 0.62 11.45 -13.97
C PHE A 117 0.50 12.96 -14.22
N GLY A 118 1.62 13.68 -14.30
CA GLY A 118 1.65 15.08 -14.71
C GLY A 118 1.41 16.10 -13.59
N PHE A 119 1.29 15.68 -12.33
CA PHE A 119 1.15 16.57 -11.18
C PHE A 119 2.54 16.99 -10.66
N ASN A 120 3.25 17.83 -11.42
CA ASN A 120 4.60 18.25 -11.08
C ASN A 120 4.61 19.16 -9.83
N TYR A 121 5.23 18.69 -8.75
CA TYR A 121 5.31 19.40 -7.47
C TYR A 121 5.88 20.82 -7.58
N LYS A 122 6.87 21.06 -8.48
CA LYS A 122 7.48 22.39 -8.67
C LYS A 122 6.47 23.46 -9.08
N GLU A 123 5.42 23.08 -9.79
CA GLU A 123 4.33 23.98 -10.17
C GLU A 123 3.32 24.16 -9.03
N TYR A 124 3.01 23.10 -8.30
CA TYR A 124 1.95 23.06 -7.30
C TYR A 124 2.37 23.64 -5.93
N ILE A 125 3.65 23.74 -5.64
CA ILE A 125 4.17 24.45 -4.45
C ILE A 125 3.95 25.97 -4.54
N LYS A 126 3.83 26.54 -5.75
CA LYS A 126 3.57 27.99 -5.89
C LYS A 126 2.24 28.36 -5.23
N PRO A 127 2.18 29.43 -4.40
CA PRO A 127 1.00 29.83 -3.66
C PRO A 127 -0.06 30.45 -4.59
N ARG A 128 -0.89 29.60 -5.19
CA ARG A 128 -2.00 29.95 -6.08
C ARG A 128 -3.22 29.09 -5.74
N TRP A 129 -4.41 29.67 -5.81
CA TRP A 129 -5.67 28.96 -5.53
C TRP A 129 -5.82 27.66 -6.33
N ARG A 130 -5.45 27.69 -7.62
CA ARG A 130 -5.53 26.52 -8.49
C ARG A 130 -4.68 25.33 -8.04
N ASN A 131 -3.69 25.56 -7.18
CA ASN A 131 -2.75 24.55 -6.70
C ASN A 131 -3.22 23.90 -5.38
N LEU A 132 -4.09 24.56 -4.64
CA LEU A 132 -4.56 24.07 -3.33
C LEU A 132 -5.22 22.69 -3.40
N PRO A 133 -6.08 22.36 -4.39
CA PRO A 133 -6.67 21.03 -4.47
C PRO A 133 -5.63 19.91 -4.57
N VAL A 134 -4.55 20.12 -5.34
CA VAL A 134 -3.47 19.13 -5.48
C VAL A 134 -2.72 18.95 -4.15
N LEU A 135 -2.39 20.06 -3.48
CA LEU A 135 -1.72 20.02 -2.18
C LEU A 135 -2.61 19.41 -1.10
N PHE A 136 -3.92 19.69 -1.13
CA PHE A 136 -4.89 19.11 -0.21
C PHE A 136 -4.98 17.59 -0.40
N VAL A 137 -5.14 17.12 -1.63
CA VAL A 137 -5.18 15.68 -1.95
C VAL A 137 -3.87 15.01 -1.56
N PHE A 138 -2.72 15.61 -1.87
CA PHE A 138 -1.41 15.11 -1.45
C PHE A 138 -1.31 15.01 0.08
N THR A 139 -1.82 16.01 0.80
CA THR A 139 -1.88 15.98 2.27
C THR A 139 -2.72 14.81 2.76
N LEU A 140 -3.93 14.57 2.19
CA LEU A 140 -4.77 13.45 2.58
C LEU A 140 -4.06 12.11 2.36
N VAL A 141 -3.33 11.96 1.25
CA VAL A 141 -2.49 10.78 0.99
C VAL A 141 -1.43 10.61 2.07
N CYS A 142 -0.76 11.71 2.46
CA CYS A 142 0.31 11.70 3.47
C CYS A 142 -0.17 11.49 4.92
N ILE A 143 -1.44 11.72 5.22
CA ILE A 143 -2.02 11.46 6.55
C ILE A 143 -2.92 10.22 6.59
N ALA A 144 -2.97 9.45 5.51
CA ALA A 144 -3.79 8.26 5.41
C ALA A 144 -3.43 7.20 6.45
N SER A 145 -4.44 6.54 7.00
CA SER A 145 -4.27 5.51 8.05
C SER A 145 -3.33 4.37 7.67
N PRO A 146 -3.29 3.86 6.41
CA PRO A 146 -2.32 2.85 6.03
C PRO A 146 -0.87 3.31 6.22
N PHE A 147 -0.56 4.53 5.83
CA PHE A 147 0.79 5.09 5.98
C PHE A 147 1.16 5.30 7.45
N LEU A 148 0.27 5.94 8.22
CA LEU A 148 0.52 6.16 9.65
C LEU A 148 0.60 4.83 10.43
N GLY A 149 -0.22 3.83 10.07
CA GLY A 149 -0.16 2.48 10.62
C GLY A 149 1.14 1.78 10.31
N MET A 150 1.62 1.91 9.07
CA MET A 150 2.93 1.40 8.65
C MET A 150 4.07 2.00 9.50
N LEU A 151 4.08 3.32 9.69
CA LEU A 151 5.09 3.99 10.51
C LEU A 151 5.04 3.56 11.97
N ARG A 152 3.83 3.39 12.56
CA ARG A 152 3.65 2.94 13.95
C ARG A 152 4.18 1.52 14.18
N ALA A 153 3.96 0.65 13.23
CA ALA A 153 4.47 -0.72 13.26
C ALA A 153 5.98 -0.80 12.98
N GLY A 154 6.55 0.22 12.32
CA GLY A 154 7.94 0.20 11.83
C GLY A 154 8.11 -0.72 10.63
N GLN A 155 7.08 -0.79 9.75
CA GLN A 155 7.12 -1.62 8.55
C GLN A 155 7.88 -0.95 7.40
N ASN A 156 8.36 -1.78 6.48
CA ASN A 156 9.17 -1.40 5.32
C ASN A 156 8.39 -1.36 4.00
N SER A 157 7.04 -1.39 4.04
CA SER A 157 6.19 -1.41 2.84
C SER A 157 6.44 -0.20 1.92
N SER A 158 6.76 0.97 2.46
CA SER A 158 7.09 2.16 1.67
C SER A 158 8.44 2.04 0.97
N LEU A 159 9.43 1.40 1.60
CA LEU A 159 10.73 1.10 0.98
C LEU A 159 10.54 0.14 -0.20
N ALA A 160 9.76 -0.91 -0.01
CA ALA A 160 9.41 -1.83 -1.09
C ALA A 160 8.66 -1.11 -2.23
N ALA A 161 7.70 -0.23 -1.91
CA ALA A 161 6.93 0.54 -2.88
C ALA A 161 7.81 1.46 -3.72
N VAL A 162 8.66 2.29 -3.11
CA VAL A 162 9.53 3.21 -3.86
C VAL A 162 10.49 2.46 -4.78
N CYS A 163 11.08 1.36 -4.31
CA CYS A 163 11.94 0.52 -5.13
C CYS A 163 11.18 -0.08 -6.33
N LEU A 164 9.97 -0.62 -6.09
CA LEU A 164 9.13 -1.16 -7.14
C LEU A 164 8.83 -0.10 -8.21
N PHE A 165 8.37 1.07 -7.79
CA PHE A 165 7.90 2.09 -8.73
C PHE A 165 9.03 2.84 -9.42
N LEU A 166 10.23 2.93 -8.83
CA LEU A 166 11.43 3.37 -9.53
C LEU A 166 11.75 2.48 -10.75
N ALA A 167 11.57 1.16 -10.61
CA ALA A 167 11.83 0.24 -11.71
C ALA A 167 10.71 0.19 -12.76
N ILE A 168 9.46 0.40 -12.37
CA ILE A 168 8.28 0.17 -13.23
C ILE A 168 7.78 1.45 -13.88
N LEU A 169 7.67 2.57 -13.14
CA LEU A 169 7.18 3.84 -13.67
C LEU A 169 8.22 4.59 -14.53
N TYR A 170 9.51 4.39 -14.23
CA TYR A 170 10.60 4.99 -14.97
C TYR A 170 11.46 3.94 -15.66
N PRO A 171 10.90 3.20 -16.62
CA PRO A 171 11.64 2.16 -17.33
C PRO A 171 12.68 2.81 -18.24
N ALA A 172 13.82 3.17 -17.73
CA ALA A 172 14.96 3.43 -18.59
C ALA A 172 15.45 2.07 -19.11
N ASN A 173 15.40 1.87 -20.43
CA ASN A 173 15.87 0.71 -21.20
C ASN A 173 16.64 -0.34 -20.39
N ASP A 174 16.06 -1.49 -20.12
CA ASP A 174 16.63 -2.70 -19.47
C ASP A 174 17.91 -2.53 -18.66
N LYS A 175 18.01 -1.43 -17.89
CA LYS A 175 19.20 -1.13 -17.09
C LYS A 175 19.26 -2.05 -15.88
N ILE A 176 20.48 -2.46 -15.51
CA ILE A 176 20.80 -3.20 -14.29
C ILE A 176 20.16 -2.55 -13.06
N SER A 177 20.08 -1.21 -13.02
CA SER A 177 19.41 -0.46 -11.95
C SER A 177 17.96 -0.90 -11.71
N ASN A 178 17.20 -1.22 -12.78
CA ASN A 178 15.81 -1.66 -12.63
C ASN A 178 15.72 -3.05 -12.00
N ILE A 179 16.67 -3.95 -12.33
CA ILE A 179 16.76 -5.27 -11.73
C ILE A 179 17.10 -5.14 -10.23
N VAL A 180 18.04 -4.24 -9.90
CA VAL A 180 18.40 -3.96 -8.50
C VAL A 180 17.21 -3.41 -7.72
N TRP A 181 16.48 -2.42 -8.25
CA TRP A 181 15.30 -1.87 -7.59
C TRP A 181 14.20 -2.92 -7.39
N LEU A 182 13.93 -3.77 -8.38
CA LEU A 182 12.95 -4.85 -8.26
C LEU A 182 13.39 -5.89 -7.23
N GLY A 183 14.66 -6.30 -7.24
CA GLY A 183 15.22 -7.24 -6.28
C GLY A 183 15.19 -6.70 -4.84
N LEU A 184 15.54 -5.43 -4.64
CA LEU A 184 15.45 -4.76 -3.35
C LEU A 184 14.00 -4.63 -2.87
N SER A 185 13.06 -4.32 -3.77
CA SER A 185 11.63 -4.30 -3.43
C SER A 185 11.19 -5.65 -2.85
N ALA A 186 11.57 -6.75 -3.50
CA ALA A 186 11.28 -8.10 -3.01
C ALA A 186 11.99 -8.40 -1.70
N ALA A 187 13.24 -7.94 -1.53
CA ALA A 187 14.03 -8.16 -0.32
C ALA A 187 13.44 -7.41 0.89
N PHE A 188 12.92 -6.19 0.70
CA PHE A 188 12.19 -5.48 1.73
C PHE A 188 10.85 -6.14 2.05
N LYS A 189 10.11 -6.57 1.02
CA LYS A 189 8.80 -7.19 1.21
C LYS A 189 8.45 -8.12 0.05
N TYR A 190 8.65 -9.41 0.22
CA TYR A 190 8.45 -10.41 -0.83
C TYR A 190 7.03 -10.44 -1.40
N SER A 191 6.01 -10.12 -0.59
CA SER A 191 4.62 -10.06 -1.04
C SER A 191 4.38 -9.00 -2.15
N VAL A 192 5.25 -8.00 -2.26
CA VAL A 192 5.21 -7.01 -3.33
C VAL A 192 5.59 -7.63 -4.69
N MET A 193 6.30 -8.78 -4.71
CA MET A 193 6.59 -9.50 -5.96
C MET A 193 5.32 -9.95 -6.68
N THR A 194 4.28 -10.33 -5.96
CA THR A 194 3.00 -10.74 -6.57
C THR A 194 2.38 -9.61 -7.39
N PHE A 195 2.64 -8.37 -6.98
CA PHE A 195 2.22 -7.17 -7.70
C PHE A 195 3.07 -6.88 -8.94
N GLN A 196 4.36 -7.23 -8.92
CA GLN A 196 5.27 -6.99 -10.04
C GLN A 196 4.96 -7.86 -11.25
N ILE A 197 4.66 -9.14 -11.03
CA ILE A 197 4.56 -10.14 -12.10
C ILE A 197 3.53 -9.76 -13.18
N PRO A 198 2.27 -9.46 -12.87
CA PRO A 198 1.29 -9.10 -13.90
C PRO A 198 1.71 -7.89 -14.72
N ILE A 199 2.27 -6.87 -14.08
CA ILE A 199 2.72 -5.65 -14.74
C ILE A 199 3.91 -5.93 -15.65
N LEU A 200 4.90 -6.68 -15.19
CA LEU A 200 6.08 -7.02 -15.98
C LEU A 200 5.75 -7.94 -17.17
N VAL A 201 4.75 -8.81 -17.01
CA VAL A 201 4.21 -9.61 -18.12
C VAL A 201 3.55 -8.71 -19.16
N LEU A 202 2.67 -7.80 -18.74
CA LEU A 202 2.02 -6.83 -19.62
C LEU A 202 3.04 -5.94 -20.34
N GLN A 203 4.08 -5.57 -19.63
CA GLN A 203 5.18 -4.77 -20.15
C GLN A 203 6.19 -5.59 -20.97
N ARG A 204 5.98 -6.90 -21.17
CA ARG A 204 6.92 -7.82 -21.86
C ARG A 204 8.32 -7.85 -21.21
N ARG A 205 8.42 -7.63 -19.90
CA ARG A 205 9.68 -7.55 -19.13
C ARG A 205 9.90 -8.75 -18.22
N LEU A 206 9.39 -9.92 -18.58
CA LEU A 206 9.52 -11.14 -17.77
C LEU A 206 10.96 -11.47 -17.43
N LYS A 207 11.90 -11.25 -18.37
CA LYS A 207 13.34 -11.43 -18.11
C LYS A 207 13.84 -10.62 -16.91
N MET A 208 13.39 -9.37 -16.76
CA MET A 208 13.75 -8.55 -15.60
C MET A 208 13.19 -9.11 -14.30
N SER A 209 11.96 -9.63 -14.34
CA SER A 209 11.35 -10.28 -13.17
C SER A 209 12.17 -11.49 -12.71
N VAL A 210 12.62 -12.31 -13.66
CA VAL A 210 13.46 -13.48 -13.37
C VAL A 210 14.80 -13.04 -12.77
N LEU A 211 15.47 -12.05 -13.36
CA LEU A 211 16.76 -11.57 -12.83
C LEU A 211 16.61 -10.91 -11.46
N ALA A 212 15.53 -10.16 -11.23
CA ALA A 212 15.22 -9.59 -9.92
C ALA A 212 14.93 -10.68 -8.87
N PHE A 213 14.23 -11.74 -9.28
CA PHE A 213 14.01 -12.91 -8.42
C PHE A 213 15.33 -13.62 -8.07
N ILE A 214 16.22 -13.79 -9.05
CA ILE A 214 17.56 -14.35 -8.79
C ILE A 214 18.31 -13.48 -7.78
N LEU A 215 18.31 -12.16 -7.94
CA LEU A 215 18.91 -11.24 -6.98
C LEU A 215 18.30 -11.38 -5.58
N PHE A 216 16.97 -11.45 -5.49
CA PHE A 216 16.28 -11.70 -4.22
C PHE A 216 16.73 -13.01 -3.57
N VAL A 217 16.82 -14.09 -4.35
CA VAL A 217 17.31 -15.40 -3.87
C VAL A 217 18.75 -15.30 -3.38
N VAL A 218 19.62 -14.62 -4.12
CA VAL A 218 21.01 -14.40 -3.71
C VAL A 218 21.07 -13.64 -2.38
N LEU A 219 20.26 -12.60 -2.19
CA LEU A 219 20.17 -11.88 -0.92
C LEU A 219 19.65 -12.77 0.22
N CYS A 220 18.69 -13.66 -0.06
CA CYS A 220 18.24 -14.64 0.92
C CYS A 220 19.34 -15.66 1.27
N LEU A 221 20.07 -16.16 0.29
CA LEU A 221 21.16 -17.13 0.50
C LEU A 221 22.37 -16.51 1.22
N SER A 222 22.54 -15.19 1.14
CA SER A 222 23.67 -14.49 1.76
C SER A 222 23.70 -14.60 3.29
N ILE A 223 22.57 -14.95 3.95
CA ILE A 223 22.57 -15.24 5.40
C ILE A 223 23.42 -16.48 5.75
N GLY A 224 23.72 -17.35 4.76
CA GLY A 224 24.63 -18.49 4.93
C GLY A 224 26.06 -18.12 5.32
N ILE A 225 26.44 -16.85 5.27
CA ILE A 225 27.70 -16.37 5.85
C ILE A 225 27.73 -16.59 7.37
N TRP A 226 26.55 -16.62 8.00
CA TRP A 226 26.39 -16.76 9.46
C TRP A 226 25.71 -18.07 9.89
N LEU A 227 25.05 -18.78 8.97
CA LEU A 227 24.26 -19.97 9.26
C LEU A 227 24.74 -21.15 8.43
N ASP A 228 25.18 -22.20 9.09
CA ASP A 228 25.81 -23.36 8.42
C ASP A 228 24.81 -24.21 7.62
N ASP A 229 23.57 -24.31 8.07
CA ASP A 229 22.54 -25.14 7.44
C ASP A 229 21.42 -24.31 6.79
N LEU A 230 21.67 -23.83 5.58
CA LEU A 230 20.70 -23.07 4.80
C LEU A 230 19.45 -23.87 4.44
N VAL A 231 19.57 -25.18 4.22
CA VAL A 231 18.42 -26.03 3.84
C VAL A 231 17.41 -26.04 4.96
N THR A 232 17.86 -26.30 6.19
CA THR A 232 17.01 -26.21 7.38
C THR A 232 16.43 -24.82 7.56
N VAL A 233 17.21 -23.74 7.37
CA VAL A 233 16.71 -22.36 7.50
C VAL A 233 15.56 -22.08 6.54
N PHE A 234 15.68 -22.48 5.28
CA PHE A 234 14.61 -22.28 4.28
C PHE A 234 13.41 -23.18 4.54
N HIS A 235 13.62 -24.41 4.98
CA HIS A 235 12.55 -25.32 5.38
C HIS A 235 11.72 -24.71 6.53
N GLU A 236 12.37 -24.30 7.61
CA GLU A 236 11.74 -23.65 8.77
C GLU A 236 11.03 -22.35 8.38
N TYR A 237 11.64 -21.54 7.49
CA TYR A 237 11.00 -20.33 6.98
C TYR A 237 9.69 -20.65 6.23
N VAL A 238 9.72 -21.59 5.29
CA VAL A 238 8.52 -22.00 4.54
C VAL A 238 7.45 -22.56 5.47
N GLU A 239 7.85 -23.36 6.45
CA GLU A 239 6.94 -23.90 7.46
C GLU A 239 6.29 -22.80 8.32
N CYS A 240 7.09 -21.82 8.79
CA CYS A 240 6.61 -20.66 9.51
C CYS A 240 5.59 -19.85 8.70
N VAL A 241 5.92 -19.52 7.45
CA VAL A 241 5.03 -18.76 6.57
C VAL A 241 3.73 -19.54 6.30
N THR A 242 3.84 -20.84 6.00
CA THR A 242 2.68 -21.68 5.70
C THR A 242 1.78 -21.85 6.93
N LYS A 243 2.33 -22.15 8.09
CA LYS A 243 1.56 -22.25 9.34
C LYS A 243 0.90 -20.92 9.71
N SER A 244 1.62 -19.82 9.66
CA SER A 244 1.09 -18.52 10.01
C SER A 244 0.02 -18.03 9.04
N THR A 245 0.14 -18.35 7.74
CA THR A 245 -0.88 -18.01 6.75
C THR A 245 -2.10 -18.94 6.82
N SER A 246 -1.93 -20.20 7.21
CA SER A 246 -3.05 -21.15 7.39
C SER A 246 -3.83 -20.90 8.70
N HIS A 247 -3.13 -20.46 9.76
CA HIS A 247 -3.72 -20.11 11.05
C HIS A 247 -4.10 -18.62 11.13
N GLY A 248 -3.99 -17.89 10.04
CA GLY A 248 -4.37 -16.48 9.92
C GLY A 248 -5.80 -16.17 10.41
N GLY A 249 -6.56 -17.20 10.79
CA GLY A 249 -7.86 -17.09 11.43
C GLY A 249 -7.87 -16.29 12.73
N ASN A 250 -6.83 -16.31 13.52
CA ASN A 250 -6.86 -15.75 14.86
C ASN A 250 -6.28 -14.34 14.99
N SER A 251 -5.61 -13.80 13.96
CA SER A 251 -5.06 -12.44 13.96
C SER A 251 -5.88 -11.43 13.14
N TYR A 252 -7.15 -11.72 12.93
CA TYR A 252 -8.05 -10.93 12.07
C TYR A 252 -8.49 -9.59 12.64
N GLY A 253 -8.29 -9.34 13.93
CA GLY A 253 -8.81 -8.16 14.61
C GLY A 253 -8.38 -6.83 13.99
N GLU A 254 -7.25 -6.75 13.32
CA GLU A 254 -6.65 -5.49 12.90
C GLU A 254 -6.75 -5.18 11.40
N GLY A 255 -7.82 -5.53 10.72
CA GLY A 255 -8.08 -5.04 9.37
C GLY A 255 -7.16 -5.62 8.31
N SER A 256 -6.92 -6.93 8.36
CA SER A 256 -6.23 -7.66 7.29
C SER A 256 -7.08 -7.63 6.02
N PHE A 257 -6.53 -7.14 4.92
CA PHE A 257 -7.15 -7.22 3.60
C PHE A 257 -7.39 -8.66 3.12
N PHE A 258 -6.61 -9.58 3.65
CA PHE A 258 -6.70 -11.01 3.43
C PHE A 258 -8.05 -11.63 3.84
N PHE A 259 -8.81 -10.94 4.66
CA PHE A 259 -10.09 -11.37 5.17
C PHE A 259 -11.08 -11.73 4.05
N LEU A 260 -11.15 -10.91 3.00
CA LEU A 260 -12.02 -11.16 1.85
C LEU A 260 -11.59 -12.38 1.03
N SER A 261 -10.29 -12.67 0.98
CA SER A 261 -9.79 -13.78 0.18
C SER A 261 -9.95 -15.15 0.83
N ILE A 262 -9.98 -15.24 2.19
CA ILE A 262 -9.93 -16.53 2.88
C ILE A 262 -11.25 -16.94 3.54
N GLY A 263 -12.02 -16.02 4.10
CA GLY A 263 -13.13 -16.43 4.94
C GLY A 263 -14.00 -15.32 5.50
N PHE A 264 -14.35 -14.35 4.65
CA PHE A 264 -15.24 -13.26 5.06
C PHE A 264 -16.64 -13.74 5.44
N PHE A 265 -17.17 -14.68 4.69
CA PHE A 265 -18.45 -15.32 5.00
C PHE A 265 -18.21 -16.63 5.74
N LYS A 266 -19.10 -17.00 6.67
CA LYS A 266 -19.07 -18.31 7.34
C LYS A 266 -19.22 -19.46 6.33
N SER A 267 -19.82 -19.19 5.18
CA SER A 267 -19.97 -20.18 4.10
C SER A 267 -18.70 -20.25 3.24
N ASN A 268 -18.02 -21.39 3.28
CA ASN A 268 -16.87 -21.67 2.40
C ASN A 268 -17.22 -21.59 0.91
N MET A 269 -18.46 -21.94 0.54
CA MET A 269 -18.93 -21.85 -0.85
C MET A 269 -19.00 -20.41 -1.32
N ILE A 270 -19.57 -19.50 -0.51
CA ILE A 270 -19.66 -18.07 -0.85
C ILE A 270 -18.26 -17.46 -1.00
N ASN A 271 -17.34 -17.79 -0.09
CA ASN A 271 -15.96 -17.33 -0.17
C ASN A 271 -15.25 -17.82 -1.45
N ARG A 272 -15.48 -19.07 -1.86
CA ARG A 272 -14.94 -19.62 -3.12
C ARG A 272 -15.51 -18.89 -4.34
N ILE A 273 -16.82 -18.68 -4.38
CA ILE A 273 -17.49 -17.94 -5.47
C ILE A 273 -16.93 -16.52 -5.57
N LEU A 274 -16.81 -15.82 -4.44
CA LEU A 274 -16.26 -14.46 -4.41
C LEU A 274 -14.82 -14.42 -4.95
N ARG A 275 -13.98 -15.36 -4.57
CA ARG A 275 -12.60 -15.48 -5.09
C ARG A 275 -12.58 -15.67 -6.61
N ILE A 276 -13.39 -16.59 -7.11
CA ILE A 276 -13.48 -16.85 -8.55
C ILE A 276 -13.96 -15.60 -9.28
N PHE A 277 -15.00 -14.93 -8.76
CA PHE A 277 -15.52 -13.70 -9.35
C PHE A 277 -14.46 -12.60 -9.44
N ILE A 278 -13.69 -12.37 -8.35
CA ILE A 278 -12.64 -11.35 -8.33
C ILE A 278 -11.48 -11.75 -9.25
N ALA A 279 -11.11 -13.03 -9.30
CA ALA A 279 -10.09 -13.52 -10.23
C ALA A 279 -10.51 -13.29 -11.69
N LEU A 280 -11.77 -13.59 -12.05
CA LEU A 280 -12.30 -13.34 -13.38
C LEU A 280 -12.35 -11.83 -13.70
N ALA A 281 -12.76 -10.99 -12.75
CA ALA A 281 -12.73 -9.54 -12.91
C ALA A 281 -11.30 -9.03 -13.16
N TYR A 282 -10.32 -9.56 -12.42
CA TYR A 282 -8.91 -9.23 -12.60
C TYR A 282 -8.40 -9.63 -14.00
N MET A 283 -8.72 -10.84 -14.44
CA MET A 283 -8.39 -11.30 -15.79
C MET A 283 -9.05 -10.45 -16.88
N ALA A 284 -10.31 -10.05 -16.69
CA ALA A 284 -11.02 -9.17 -17.61
C ALA A 284 -10.33 -7.79 -17.74
N VAL A 285 -9.89 -7.22 -16.63
CA VAL A 285 -9.11 -5.97 -16.60
C VAL A 285 -7.79 -6.13 -17.35
N LEU A 286 -7.03 -7.21 -17.09
CA LEU A 286 -5.77 -7.49 -17.78
C LEU A 286 -5.98 -7.61 -19.31
N LEU A 287 -7.00 -8.35 -19.74
CA LEU A 287 -7.35 -8.52 -21.14
C LEU A 287 -7.77 -7.19 -21.79
N LYS A 288 -8.53 -6.36 -21.07
CA LYS A 288 -8.94 -5.03 -21.53
C LYS A 288 -7.74 -4.13 -21.76
N ILE A 289 -6.84 -4.05 -20.76
CA ILE A 289 -5.60 -3.26 -20.85
C ILE A 289 -4.76 -3.73 -22.04
N TRP A 290 -4.62 -5.03 -22.21
CA TRP A 290 -3.90 -5.60 -23.36
C TRP A 290 -4.53 -5.19 -24.68
N LYS A 291 -5.85 -5.40 -24.85
CA LYS A 291 -6.58 -5.00 -26.09
C LYS A 291 -6.42 -3.51 -26.38
N ARG A 292 -6.57 -2.64 -25.37
CA ARG A 292 -6.41 -1.20 -25.50
C ARG A 292 -5.02 -0.80 -26.00
N ASN A 293 -3.97 -1.42 -25.48
CA ASN A 293 -2.61 -1.13 -25.92
C ASN A 293 -2.30 -1.70 -27.31
N LEU A 294 -2.85 -2.87 -27.67
CA LEU A 294 -2.76 -3.41 -29.04
C LEU A 294 -3.45 -2.50 -30.06
N ALA A 295 -4.63 -1.98 -29.75
CA ALA A 295 -5.39 -1.09 -30.62
C ALA A 295 -4.65 0.24 -30.90
N LYS A 296 -3.84 0.73 -29.94
CA LYS A 296 -3.01 1.92 -30.14
C LYS A 296 -1.75 1.69 -30.99
N GLY A 297 -1.53 0.47 -31.47
CA GLY A 297 -0.36 0.13 -32.28
C GLY A 297 0.95 0.15 -31.51
N GLU A 298 0.89 0.22 -30.20
CA GLU A 298 2.05 0.22 -29.34
C GLU A 298 2.69 -1.19 -29.30
N LYS A 299 3.47 -1.49 -30.36
CA LYS A 299 4.25 -2.75 -30.43
C LYS A 299 5.45 -2.73 -29.48
N GLY A 300 5.70 -1.60 -28.83
CA GLY A 300 6.83 -1.34 -27.94
C GLY A 300 6.41 -1.11 -26.50
N PHE A 301 7.39 -1.04 -25.67
CA PHE A 301 7.42 -0.74 -24.27
C PHE A 301 7.54 0.77 -24.03
N PRO A 302 6.95 1.36 -22.98
CA PRO A 302 6.08 0.77 -21.96
C PRO A 302 4.59 0.86 -22.33
N MET A 303 3.77 -0.13 -21.91
CA MET A 303 2.32 -0.01 -21.98
C MET A 303 1.86 1.20 -21.18
N HIS A 304 1.04 2.07 -21.77
CA HIS A 304 0.42 3.17 -21.03
C HIS A 304 -0.68 2.62 -20.12
N LEU A 305 -0.39 2.60 -18.83
CA LEU A 305 -1.35 2.30 -17.78
C LEU A 305 -1.92 3.60 -17.24
N THR A 306 -3.24 3.69 -17.14
CA THR A 306 -3.93 4.81 -16.53
C THR A 306 -3.79 4.75 -15.00
N SER A 307 -4.13 5.82 -14.29
CA SER A 307 -4.18 5.84 -12.82
C SER A 307 -5.19 4.81 -12.28
N VAL A 308 -6.30 4.59 -12.99
CA VAL A 308 -7.31 3.59 -12.66
C VAL A 308 -6.76 2.18 -12.82
N ASP A 309 -6.01 1.89 -13.90
CA ASP A 309 -5.32 0.61 -14.08
C ASP A 309 -4.38 0.31 -12.90
N TRP A 310 -3.54 1.27 -12.56
CA TRP A 310 -2.61 1.14 -11.44
C TRP A 310 -3.34 0.96 -10.10
N GLY A 311 -4.42 1.73 -9.88
CA GLY A 311 -5.28 1.58 -8.72
C GLY A 311 -5.86 0.17 -8.63
N LEU A 312 -6.42 -0.35 -9.73
CA LEU A 312 -6.96 -1.71 -9.80
C LEU A 312 -5.89 -2.76 -9.56
N PHE A 313 -4.72 -2.66 -10.20
CA PHE A 313 -3.64 -3.62 -9.99
C PHE A 313 -3.18 -3.67 -8.55
N THR A 314 -2.95 -2.52 -7.95
CA THR A 314 -2.51 -2.42 -6.55
C THR A 314 -3.55 -3.01 -5.60
N PHE A 315 -4.82 -2.65 -5.79
CA PHE A 315 -5.91 -3.11 -4.97
C PHE A 315 -6.13 -4.62 -5.09
N MET A 316 -6.20 -5.13 -6.32
CA MET A 316 -6.46 -6.56 -6.55
C MET A 316 -5.31 -7.43 -6.06
N THR A 317 -4.07 -6.95 -6.16
CA THR A 317 -2.92 -7.70 -5.62
C THR A 317 -2.95 -7.76 -4.10
N ILE A 318 -3.25 -6.66 -3.43
CA ILE A 318 -3.44 -6.62 -1.97
C ILE A 318 -4.58 -7.55 -1.56
N PHE A 319 -5.61 -7.69 -2.39
CA PHE A 319 -6.75 -8.54 -2.14
C PHE A 319 -6.44 -10.04 -2.25
N PHE A 320 -5.59 -10.43 -3.21
CA PHE A 320 -5.26 -11.85 -3.45
C PHE A 320 -4.10 -12.39 -2.61
N SER A 321 -3.30 -11.53 -2.00
CA SER A 321 -2.15 -11.93 -1.19
C SER A 321 -2.30 -11.50 0.27
N TYR A 322 -1.52 -12.14 1.15
CA TYR A 322 -1.50 -11.76 2.56
C TYR A 322 -0.92 -10.34 2.71
N HIS A 323 -1.80 -9.40 2.99
CA HIS A 323 -1.43 -8.02 3.28
C HIS A 323 -2.22 -7.50 4.47
N ARG A 324 -1.58 -6.65 5.25
CA ARG A 324 -2.21 -5.89 6.33
C ARG A 324 -2.66 -4.51 5.82
N ILE A 325 -3.49 -3.82 6.59
CA ILE A 325 -3.96 -2.46 6.26
C ILE A 325 -2.80 -1.50 5.94
N GLN A 326 -1.63 -1.69 6.58
CA GLN A 326 -0.44 -0.87 6.33
C GLN A 326 0.07 -0.98 4.88
N ASP A 327 -0.24 -2.06 4.18
CA ASP A 327 0.14 -2.25 2.78
C ASP A 327 -0.72 -1.44 1.81
N GLY A 328 -1.82 -0.88 2.32
CA GLY A 328 -2.60 0.13 1.61
C GLY A 328 -1.78 1.34 1.16
N VAL A 329 -0.57 1.56 1.69
CA VAL A 329 0.37 2.58 1.19
C VAL A 329 0.66 2.42 -0.30
N LEU A 330 0.58 1.20 -0.85
CA LEU A 330 0.84 0.93 -2.26
C LEU A 330 -0.19 1.59 -3.20
N PHE A 331 -1.45 1.69 -2.81
CA PHE A 331 -2.50 2.23 -3.68
C PHE A 331 -2.88 3.69 -3.37
N MET A 332 -2.60 4.19 -2.18
CA MET A 332 -3.02 5.53 -1.75
C MET A 332 -2.62 6.66 -2.71
N PRO A 333 -1.39 6.72 -3.24
CA PRO A 333 -1.02 7.75 -4.21
C PRO A 333 -1.84 7.67 -5.50
N PHE A 334 -2.19 6.46 -5.98
CA PHE A 334 -3.01 6.30 -7.18
C PHE A 334 -4.45 6.78 -6.93
N LEU A 335 -5.02 6.49 -5.78
CA LEU A 335 -6.33 7.02 -5.40
C LEU A 335 -6.32 8.55 -5.38
N GLY A 336 -5.25 9.15 -4.85
CA GLY A 336 -5.06 10.60 -4.87
C GLY A 336 -5.01 11.15 -6.30
N VAL A 337 -4.26 10.50 -7.20
CA VAL A 337 -4.20 10.88 -8.62
C VAL A 337 -5.57 10.76 -9.30
N ILE A 338 -6.30 9.67 -9.08
CA ILE A 338 -7.65 9.48 -9.62
C ILE A 338 -8.59 10.63 -9.20
N VAL A 339 -8.55 11.04 -7.93
CA VAL A 339 -9.33 12.19 -7.44
C VAL A 339 -8.96 13.46 -8.22
N LEU A 340 -7.68 13.71 -8.45
CA LEU A 340 -7.22 14.91 -9.17
C LEU A 340 -7.57 14.89 -10.65
N GLU A 341 -7.46 13.75 -11.33
CA GLU A 341 -7.85 13.61 -12.73
C GLU A 341 -9.36 13.81 -12.91
N LEU A 342 -10.18 13.25 -12.02
CA LEU A 342 -11.61 13.47 -12.01
C LEU A 342 -11.95 14.95 -11.73
N TYR A 343 -11.27 15.59 -10.79
CA TYR A 343 -11.43 17.01 -10.52
C TYR A 343 -11.12 17.86 -11.76
N GLN A 344 -9.97 17.61 -12.43
CA GLN A 344 -9.62 18.30 -13.66
C GLN A 344 -10.63 18.06 -14.79
N SER A 345 -11.16 16.83 -14.88
CA SER A 345 -12.19 16.47 -15.85
C SER A 345 -13.49 17.23 -15.59
N CYS A 346 -13.91 17.40 -14.33
CA CYS A 346 -15.09 18.19 -13.96
C CYS A 346 -14.95 19.67 -14.36
N LEU A 347 -13.73 20.21 -14.28
CA LEU A 347 -13.47 21.61 -14.67
C LEU A 347 -13.51 21.84 -16.21
N LYS A 348 -13.23 20.80 -17.00
CA LYS A 348 -13.11 20.91 -18.46
C LYS A 348 -14.38 20.54 -19.23
N LYS A 349 -15.30 19.77 -18.65
CA LYS A 349 -16.49 19.24 -19.35
C LYS A 349 -17.63 20.25 -19.44
N LYS A 350 -18.21 20.35 -20.64
CA LYS A 350 -19.48 21.02 -20.91
C LYS A 350 -20.65 20.12 -20.45
N GLU A 351 -21.76 20.74 -20.06
CA GLU A 351 -22.93 20.33 -19.30
C GLU A 351 -23.48 18.88 -19.39
N VAL A 352 -23.39 18.17 -20.50
CA VAL A 352 -24.14 16.90 -20.72
C VAL A 352 -23.64 15.73 -19.84
N ASN A 353 -22.34 15.68 -19.47
CA ASN A 353 -21.78 14.60 -18.65
C ASN A 353 -21.25 15.08 -17.28
N GLN A 354 -21.56 16.31 -16.90
CA GLN A 354 -21.02 16.93 -15.69
C GLN A 354 -21.53 16.24 -14.41
N LYS A 355 -22.81 15.87 -14.37
CA LYS A 355 -23.42 15.19 -13.20
C LYS A 355 -22.72 13.86 -12.89
N GLN A 356 -22.46 13.04 -13.91
CA GLN A 356 -21.76 11.76 -13.75
C GLN A 356 -20.32 11.97 -13.27
N SER A 357 -19.60 12.95 -13.86
CA SER A 357 -18.22 13.26 -13.45
C SER A 357 -18.13 13.79 -12.02
N ILE A 358 -19.10 14.62 -11.59
CA ILE A 358 -19.21 15.10 -10.21
C ILE A 358 -19.48 13.93 -9.25
N PHE A 359 -20.39 13.02 -9.59
CA PHE A 359 -20.66 11.85 -8.75
C PHE A 359 -19.44 10.93 -8.61
N GLN A 360 -18.72 10.70 -9.69
CA GLN A 360 -17.44 9.95 -9.68
C GLN A 360 -16.41 10.63 -8.78
N LEU A 361 -16.25 11.95 -8.90
CA LEU A 361 -15.34 12.73 -8.05
C LEU A 361 -15.73 12.66 -6.57
N LEU A 362 -17.02 12.78 -6.25
CA LEU A 362 -17.52 12.69 -4.88
C LEU A 362 -17.20 11.32 -4.27
N LEU A 363 -17.46 10.22 -4.99
CA LEU A 363 -17.15 8.88 -4.51
C LEU A 363 -15.65 8.67 -4.29
N ALA A 364 -14.80 9.07 -5.24
CA ALA A 364 -13.35 8.97 -5.08
C ALA A 364 -12.84 9.77 -3.87
N SER A 365 -13.39 10.99 -3.69
CA SER A 365 -13.05 11.85 -2.57
C SER A 365 -13.50 11.26 -1.24
N LEU A 366 -14.69 10.66 -1.18
CA LEU A 366 -15.18 9.97 0.01
C LEU A 366 -14.29 8.78 0.38
N PHE A 367 -13.88 7.97 -0.61
CA PHE A 367 -12.94 6.88 -0.36
C PHE A 367 -11.58 7.39 0.15
N LEU A 368 -11.04 8.46 -0.44
CA LEU A 368 -9.79 9.04 0.03
C LEU A 368 -9.92 9.58 1.47
N LEU A 369 -11.01 10.28 1.78
CA LEU A 369 -11.29 10.79 3.12
C LEU A 369 -11.49 9.66 4.13
N PHE A 370 -12.14 8.56 3.75
CA PHE A 370 -12.32 7.39 4.62
C PHE A 370 -10.97 6.88 5.16
N TRP A 371 -9.95 6.84 4.30
CA TRP A 371 -8.62 6.39 4.72
C TRP A 371 -7.88 7.37 5.64
N THR A 372 -8.39 8.59 5.84
CA THR A 372 -7.84 9.52 6.84
C THR A 372 -8.44 9.33 8.23
N ILE A 373 -9.51 8.54 8.35
CA ILE A 373 -10.15 8.23 9.63
C ILE A 373 -9.22 7.29 10.42
N PRO A 374 -8.96 7.58 11.70
CA PRO A 374 -8.18 6.69 12.56
C PRO A 374 -8.83 5.29 12.64
N SER A 375 -8.02 4.25 12.54
CA SER A 375 -8.49 2.85 12.60
C SER A 375 -9.28 2.56 13.89
N SER A 376 -8.88 3.13 15.02
CA SER A 376 -9.61 3.02 16.29
C SER A 376 -11.06 3.49 16.21
N ILE A 377 -11.35 4.56 15.45
CA ILE A 377 -12.71 5.04 15.23
C ILE A 377 -13.50 4.04 14.36
N ILE A 378 -12.87 3.51 13.31
CA ILE A 378 -13.49 2.51 12.44
C ILE A 378 -13.83 1.26 13.22
N PHE A 379 -12.93 0.79 14.09
CA PHE A 379 -13.18 -0.36 14.99
C PHE A 379 -14.31 -0.06 15.97
N ALA A 380 -14.35 1.12 16.59
CA ALA A 380 -15.43 1.51 17.49
C ALA A 380 -16.81 1.52 16.79
N ILE A 381 -16.87 2.01 15.54
CA ILE A 381 -18.09 1.96 14.73
C ILE A 381 -18.44 0.51 14.39
N GLY A 382 -17.47 -0.30 13.98
CA GLY A 382 -17.65 -1.73 13.66
C GLY A 382 -18.18 -2.52 14.84
N SER A 383 -17.69 -2.26 16.05
CA SER A 383 -18.18 -2.88 17.28
C SER A 383 -19.64 -2.50 17.58
N LYS A 384 -20.00 -1.21 17.43
CA LYS A 384 -21.40 -0.78 17.61
C LYS A 384 -22.33 -1.44 16.61
N ILE A 385 -21.95 -1.51 15.32
CA ILE A 385 -22.75 -2.18 14.29
C ILE A 385 -22.88 -3.66 14.58
N GLY A 386 -21.79 -4.36 14.95
CA GLY A 386 -21.81 -5.78 15.29
C GLY A 386 -22.76 -6.11 16.43
N ASN A 387 -22.78 -5.25 17.45
CA ASN A 387 -23.69 -5.41 18.60
C ASN A 387 -25.17 -5.10 18.28
N MET A 388 -25.44 -4.29 17.26
CA MET A 388 -26.80 -3.89 16.88
C MET A 388 -27.49 -4.87 15.90
N ILE A 389 -26.74 -5.71 15.21
CA ILE A 389 -27.25 -6.55 14.13
C ILE A 389 -26.89 -8.03 14.37
N PRO A 390 -27.64 -8.76 15.21
CA PRO A 390 -27.39 -10.18 15.49
C PRO A 390 -27.43 -11.09 14.24
N VAL A 391 -28.13 -10.66 13.17
CA VAL A 391 -28.22 -11.39 11.90
C VAL A 391 -26.87 -11.40 11.17
N VAL A 392 -26.06 -10.34 11.31
CA VAL A 392 -24.74 -10.24 10.67
C VAL A 392 -23.78 -11.30 11.21
N GLU A 393 -23.84 -11.58 12.50
CA GLU A 393 -23.01 -12.62 13.14
C GLU A 393 -23.28 -14.03 12.58
N LYS A 394 -24.47 -14.29 12.06
CA LYS A 394 -24.83 -15.59 11.44
C LYS A 394 -24.25 -15.77 10.05
N VAL A 395 -24.03 -14.68 9.31
CA VAL A 395 -23.66 -14.69 7.89
C VAL A 395 -22.18 -14.32 7.69
N VAL A 396 -21.70 -13.36 8.46
CA VAL A 396 -20.34 -12.80 8.35
C VAL A 396 -19.52 -13.30 9.54
N TYR A 397 -18.27 -13.66 9.27
CA TYR A 397 -17.33 -13.98 10.33
C TYR A 397 -16.93 -12.69 11.03
N CYS A 398 -17.44 -12.47 12.23
CA CYS A 398 -17.01 -11.40 13.11
C CYS A 398 -15.96 -11.98 14.05
N PRO A 399 -14.67 -11.59 13.93
CA PRO A 399 -13.66 -12.09 14.85
C PRO A 399 -14.00 -11.61 16.27
N SER A 400 -14.08 -12.55 17.20
CA SER A 400 -14.07 -12.22 18.62
C SER A 400 -12.67 -11.77 18.97
N ASP A 401 -12.53 -10.52 19.36
CA ASP A 401 -11.23 -9.96 19.67
C ASP A 401 -10.88 -10.20 21.14
N GLU A 402 -9.89 -11.03 21.38
CA GLU A 402 -9.28 -11.15 22.70
C GLU A 402 -8.34 -9.94 23.00
N VAL A 403 -8.01 -9.13 21.97
CA VAL A 403 -7.13 -7.99 22.07
C VAL A 403 -7.94 -6.70 22.12
N GLY A 404 -8.26 -6.23 23.30
CA GLY A 404 -8.89 -4.92 23.52
C GLY A 404 -10.34 -4.91 23.99
N GLY A 405 -10.96 -6.06 24.27
CA GLY A 405 -12.29 -6.13 24.91
C GLY A 405 -13.46 -5.80 23.95
N PHE A 406 -13.27 -5.85 22.65
CA PHE A 406 -14.33 -5.70 21.66
C PHE A 406 -14.82 -7.07 21.23
N SER A 407 -16.02 -7.46 21.62
CA SER A 407 -16.72 -8.62 21.08
C SER A 407 -17.50 -8.22 19.82
N ASN A 408 -17.49 -9.08 18.78
CA ASN A 408 -18.32 -8.94 17.57
C ASN A 408 -18.09 -7.67 16.73
N ILE A 409 -16.87 -7.46 16.24
CA ILE A 409 -16.56 -6.31 15.37
C ILE A 409 -17.04 -6.56 13.95
N PHE A 410 -17.96 -5.71 13.47
CA PHE A 410 -18.35 -5.71 12.05
C PHE A 410 -17.19 -5.27 11.17
N PRO A 411 -16.78 -6.07 10.17
CA PRO A 411 -15.60 -5.79 9.35
C PRO A 411 -15.88 -4.71 8.30
N ILE A 412 -15.92 -3.44 8.70
CA ILE A 412 -16.17 -2.30 7.80
C ILE A 412 -15.15 -2.22 6.68
N MET A 413 -13.86 -2.43 6.98
CA MET A 413 -12.77 -2.28 6.02
C MET A 413 -12.90 -3.18 4.79
N PRO A 414 -13.16 -4.49 4.90
CA PRO A 414 -13.39 -5.35 3.74
C PRO A 414 -14.53 -4.88 2.84
N PHE A 415 -15.62 -4.38 3.41
CA PHE A 415 -16.73 -3.85 2.59
C PHE A 415 -16.36 -2.59 1.84
N VAL A 416 -15.65 -1.67 2.49
CA VAL A 416 -15.15 -0.44 1.84
C VAL A 416 -14.18 -0.82 0.71
N MET A 417 -13.31 -1.79 0.91
CA MET A 417 -12.42 -2.27 -0.14
C MET A 417 -13.16 -2.88 -1.32
N LEU A 418 -14.16 -3.72 -1.05
CA LEU A 418 -15.00 -4.27 -2.12
C LEU A 418 -15.71 -3.14 -2.88
N ALA A 419 -16.24 -2.14 -2.19
CA ALA A 419 -16.86 -0.97 -2.80
C ALA A 419 -15.86 -0.19 -3.66
N ILE A 420 -14.61 -0.03 -3.23
CA ILE A 420 -13.55 0.63 -4.02
C ILE A 420 -13.23 -0.21 -5.27
N ILE A 421 -13.11 -1.54 -5.17
CA ILE A 421 -12.87 -2.40 -6.34
C ILE A 421 -14.01 -2.24 -7.36
N VAL A 422 -15.26 -2.35 -6.92
CA VAL A 422 -16.43 -2.16 -7.78
C VAL A 422 -16.45 -0.77 -8.43
N TYR A 423 -16.12 0.25 -7.65
CA TYR A 423 -16.02 1.62 -8.14
C TYR A 423 -14.91 1.78 -9.20
N LEU A 424 -13.71 1.25 -8.96
CA LEU A 424 -12.61 1.30 -9.91
C LEU A 424 -12.91 0.50 -11.19
N LEU A 425 -13.56 -0.66 -11.07
CA LEU A 425 -14.05 -1.41 -12.22
C LEU A 425 -15.09 -0.60 -13.00
N TRP A 426 -16.03 0.04 -12.31
CA TRP A 426 -17.00 0.92 -12.98
C TRP A 426 -16.31 2.08 -13.71
N LEU A 427 -15.33 2.75 -13.11
CA LEU A 427 -14.53 3.77 -13.80
C LEU A 427 -13.86 3.21 -15.04
N GLU A 428 -13.17 2.07 -14.93
CA GLU A 428 -12.44 1.45 -16.03
C GLU A 428 -13.37 1.14 -17.21
N PHE A 429 -14.57 0.63 -16.97
CA PHE A 429 -15.51 0.28 -18.02
C PHE A 429 -16.38 1.47 -18.51
N SER A 430 -16.40 2.59 -17.77
CA SER A 430 -17.14 3.79 -18.18
C SER A 430 -16.34 4.73 -19.08
N PHE A 431 -15.01 4.72 -19.00
CA PHE A 431 -14.15 5.61 -19.79
C PHE A 431 -14.14 5.30 -21.30
N GLU A 432 -14.62 4.14 -21.75
CA GLU A 432 -14.67 3.78 -23.17
C GLU A 432 -15.86 4.36 -23.94
N LYS A 433 -16.86 4.91 -23.25
CA LYS A 433 -18.07 5.45 -23.87
C LYS A 433 -17.97 6.95 -24.22
N ASN A 434 -16.84 7.58 -23.93
CA ASN A 434 -16.56 8.99 -24.18
C ASN A 434 -15.29 9.18 -25.01
#